data_68733813e50b9208b175a4006a01ec20
#
_entry.id   68733813e50b9208b175a4006a01ec20
#
_cell.length_a   1.000
_cell.length_b   1.000
_cell.length_c   1.000
_cell.angle_alpha   90.00
_cell.angle_beta   90.00
_cell.angle_gamma   90.00
#
_symmetry.space_group_name_H-M   'P 1'
#
loop_
_entity.id
_entity.type
_entity.pdbx_description
1 polymer ?
#
loop_
_entity_poly.entity_id
_entity_poly.type
_entity_poly.pdbx_seq_one_letter_code
_entity_poly.pdbx_strand_id
1 'polypeptide(L)'
;FSASHANPVLLRWSLLKVNNEDHYLAEDLATRAGLLLLEERKLGQDADPETLKQKADKESHNFLMEELASARPEDGVLSEEGSANPVHPNRSDTNRVWIVDPLDGTREFGELERDDWAVHVALAINGLPVVGAVAIPALNLTFSTCNDFSEIYQRTEYEKVRIAVSRSRPPVEASLVAERLNGELIEMGSAGAKAMAVVRGKADMYIHSGGQYEWDNCAPAAVAFAAGLHASRLDGSPLTYNNPDPWLPDLLICNPVLAGPVLEILNS
;
A
#
# COMPACT_ATOMS: atom_id res chain seq x y z
N PHE A 1 -21.78 -9.85 -26.47
CA PHE A 1 -20.58 -10.64 -26.17
C PHE A 1 -19.47 -9.65 -25.83
N SER A 2 -19.28 -9.37 -24.54
CA SER A 2 -18.21 -8.54 -24.02
C SER A 2 -17.02 -9.46 -23.77
N ALA A 3 -15.95 -9.28 -24.53
CA ALA A 3 -14.67 -9.90 -24.24
C ALA A 3 -14.19 -9.32 -22.89
N SER A 4 -14.14 -10.16 -21.86
CA SER A 4 -13.51 -9.83 -20.59
C SER A 4 -12.04 -9.51 -20.88
N HIS A 5 -11.68 -8.24 -20.81
CA HIS A 5 -10.27 -7.84 -20.84
C HIS A 5 -9.66 -8.32 -19.51
N ALA A 6 -9.09 -9.53 -19.54
CA ALA A 6 -8.29 -10.02 -18.42
C ALA A 6 -7.19 -8.98 -18.15
N ASN A 7 -7.12 -8.49 -16.92
CA ASN A 7 -6.11 -7.52 -16.53
C ASN A 7 -4.72 -8.11 -16.86
N PRO A 8 -3.93 -7.49 -17.75
CA PRO A 8 -2.65 -8.03 -18.20
C PRO A 8 -1.64 -8.24 -17.03
N VAL A 9 -1.84 -7.58 -15.90
CA VAL A 9 -1.07 -7.79 -14.67
C VAL A 9 -1.40 -9.14 -14.04
N LEU A 10 -2.68 -9.51 -13.95
CA LEU A 10 -3.11 -10.82 -13.41
C LEU A 10 -2.64 -11.99 -14.28
N LEU A 11 -2.60 -11.83 -15.61
CA LEU A 11 -2.02 -12.80 -16.51
C LEU A 11 -0.50 -12.98 -16.32
N ARG A 12 0.22 -11.91 -16.02
CA ARG A 12 1.65 -11.97 -15.68
C ARG A 12 1.89 -12.64 -14.34
N TRP A 13 1.03 -12.44 -13.34
CA TRP A 13 1.15 -13.09 -12.02
C TRP A 13 1.03 -14.60 -12.11
N SER A 14 0.13 -15.14 -12.95
CA SER A 14 -0.03 -16.58 -13.13
C SER A 14 1.20 -17.29 -13.72
N LEU A 15 2.12 -16.52 -14.32
CA LEU A 15 3.39 -17.03 -14.86
C LEU A 15 4.55 -16.94 -13.86
N LEU A 16 4.40 -16.17 -12.79
CA LEU A 16 5.40 -16.05 -11.72
C LEU A 16 5.15 -17.18 -10.72
N LYS A 17 6.16 -18.02 -10.50
CA LYS A 17 6.12 -19.05 -9.44
C LYS A 17 6.21 -18.35 -8.08
N VAL A 18 5.08 -17.85 -7.59
CA VAL A 18 4.96 -17.32 -6.23
C VAL A 18 4.57 -18.48 -5.33
N ASN A 19 5.27 -18.65 -4.24
CA ASN A 19 4.92 -19.63 -3.23
C ASN A 19 3.82 -19.04 -2.33
N ASN A 20 2.79 -19.82 -2.02
CA ASN A 20 1.77 -19.42 -1.05
C ASN A 20 2.37 -19.01 0.31
N GLU A 21 3.53 -19.57 0.66
CA GLU A 21 4.28 -19.20 1.87
C GLU A 21 4.72 -17.74 1.88
N ASP A 22 4.99 -17.10 0.73
CA ASP A 22 5.36 -15.69 0.68
C ASP A 22 4.16 -14.78 1.01
N HIS A 23 2.97 -15.16 0.56
CA HIS A 23 1.74 -14.43 0.88
C HIS A 23 1.41 -14.51 2.38
N TYR A 24 1.51 -15.71 2.97
CA TYR A 24 1.30 -15.89 4.42
C TYR A 24 2.37 -15.21 5.25
N LEU A 25 3.63 -15.21 4.80
CA LEU A 25 4.72 -14.50 5.47
C LEU A 25 4.45 -13.00 5.51
N ALA A 26 4.06 -12.40 4.38
CA ALA A 26 3.74 -10.97 4.33
C ALA A 26 2.61 -10.60 5.29
N GLU A 27 1.53 -11.40 5.32
CA GLU A 27 0.38 -11.20 6.21
C GLU A 27 0.78 -11.31 7.69
N ASP A 28 1.52 -12.38 8.05
CA ASP A 28 2.00 -12.60 9.42
C ASP A 28 2.90 -11.44 9.88
N LEU A 29 3.88 -11.05 9.07
CA LEU A 29 4.81 -9.97 9.40
C LEU A 29 4.11 -8.63 9.56
N ALA A 30 3.23 -8.25 8.63
CA ALA A 30 2.48 -7.00 8.73
C ALA A 30 1.58 -6.98 9.98
N THR A 31 0.92 -8.10 10.28
CA THR A 31 0.05 -8.23 11.45
C THR A 31 0.84 -8.13 12.76
N ARG A 32 1.94 -8.87 12.88
CA ARG A 32 2.78 -8.89 14.09
C ARG A 32 3.47 -7.55 14.33
N ALA A 33 4.00 -6.91 13.29
CA ALA A 33 4.53 -5.55 13.37
C ALA A 33 3.45 -4.55 13.82
N GLY A 34 2.23 -4.69 13.29
CA GLY A 34 1.08 -3.89 13.73
C GLY A 34 0.73 -4.06 15.20
N LEU A 35 0.77 -5.29 15.73
CA LEU A 35 0.54 -5.57 17.16
C LEU A 35 1.64 -4.97 18.02
N LEU A 36 2.91 -5.05 17.60
CA LEU A 36 4.03 -4.40 18.26
C LEU A 36 3.83 -2.89 18.36
N LEU A 37 3.43 -2.25 17.26
CA LEU A 37 3.15 -0.81 17.22
C LEU A 37 1.99 -0.41 18.14
N LEU A 38 0.94 -1.23 18.25
CA LEU A 38 -0.16 -0.98 19.19
C LEU A 38 0.32 -1.04 20.65
N GLU A 39 1.20 -1.97 20.98
CA GLU A 39 1.79 -2.08 22.31
C GLU A 39 2.69 -0.87 22.61
N GLU A 40 3.57 -0.49 21.68
CA GLU A 40 4.41 0.69 21.82
C GLU A 40 3.59 1.96 21.98
N ARG A 41 2.51 2.12 21.21
CA ARG A 41 1.58 3.25 21.32
C ARG A 41 0.89 3.31 22.69
N LYS A 42 0.49 2.15 23.23
CA LYS A 42 -0.12 2.03 24.55
C LYS A 42 0.87 2.37 25.67
N LEU A 43 2.09 1.85 25.59
CA LEU A 43 3.14 2.10 26.60
C LEU A 43 3.65 3.54 26.57
N GLY A 44 3.62 4.17 25.41
CA GLY A 44 4.13 5.52 25.19
C GLY A 44 3.10 6.64 25.28
N GLN A 45 1.88 6.40 25.80
CA GLN A 45 0.80 7.40 25.84
C GLN A 45 1.18 8.71 26.54
N ASP A 46 2.04 8.63 27.54
CA ASP A 46 2.52 9.78 28.32
C ASP A 46 3.87 10.33 27.82
N ALA A 47 4.44 9.71 26.78
CA ALA A 47 5.71 10.13 26.20
C ALA A 47 5.52 11.32 25.24
N ASP A 48 6.63 12.02 24.96
CA ASP A 48 6.66 12.98 23.87
C ASP A 48 6.32 12.29 22.54
N PRO A 49 5.35 12.82 21.75
CA PRO A 49 4.90 12.18 20.51
C PRO A 49 6.02 11.89 19.50
N GLU A 50 7.03 12.75 19.42
CA GLU A 50 8.14 12.54 18.49
C GLU A 50 9.03 11.36 18.94
N THR A 51 9.31 11.28 20.24
CA THR A 51 10.06 10.15 20.83
C THR A 51 9.31 8.82 20.64
N LEU A 52 7.98 8.85 20.84
CA LEU A 52 7.15 7.66 20.63
C LEU A 52 7.21 7.18 19.17
N LYS A 53 7.05 8.08 18.22
CA LYS A 53 7.09 7.77 16.79
C LYS A 53 8.43 7.14 16.38
N GLN A 54 9.54 7.81 16.71
CA GLN A 54 10.89 7.33 16.39
C GLN A 54 11.20 5.96 17.00
N LYS A 55 10.77 5.73 18.24
CA LYS A 55 10.94 4.43 18.89
C LYS A 55 10.11 3.35 18.19
N ALA A 56 8.83 3.60 17.98
CA ALA A 56 7.91 2.65 17.41
C ALA A 56 8.31 2.24 15.98
N ASP A 57 8.68 3.21 15.15
CA ASP A 57 9.17 2.98 13.80
C ASP A 57 10.43 2.11 13.78
N LYS A 58 11.40 2.45 14.61
CA LYS A 58 12.63 1.68 14.76
C LYS A 58 12.39 0.25 15.24
N GLU A 59 11.53 0.04 16.23
CA GLU A 59 11.22 -1.31 16.74
C GLU A 59 10.49 -2.14 15.68
N SER A 60 9.54 -1.56 14.94
CA SER A 60 8.86 -2.20 13.82
C SER A 60 9.84 -2.56 12.70
N HIS A 61 10.73 -1.63 12.34
CA HIS A 61 11.78 -1.88 11.35
C HIS A 61 12.69 -3.05 11.76
N ASN A 62 13.24 -3.02 12.97
CA ASN A 62 14.14 -4.07 13.46
C ASN A 62 13.45 -5.44 13.41
N PHE A 63 12.20 -5.51 13.88
CA PHE A 63 11.41 -6.73 13.85
C PHE A 63 11.26 -7.26 12.41
N LEU A 64 10.85 -6.42 11.46
CA LEU A 64 10.68 -6.83 10.06
C LEU A 64 12.00 -7.29 9.43
N MET A 65 13.11 -6.60 9.71
CA MET A 65 14.43 -6.97 9.18
C MET A 65 14.92 -8.30 9.74
N GLU A 66 14.76 -8.57 11.03
CA GLU A 66 15.17 -9.83 11.66
C GLU A 66 14.36 -11.03 11.12
N GLU A 67 13.05 -10.88 11.03
CA GLU A 67 12.16 -11.93 10.52
C GLU A 67 12.40 -12.22 9.03
N LEU A 68 12.56 -11.19 8.20
CA LEU A 68 12.88 -11.37 6.77
C LEU A 68 14.26 -12.01 6.59
N ALA A 69 15.28 -11.61 7.35
CA ALA A 69 16.61 -12.21 7.30
C ALA A 69 16.58 -13.70 7.67
N SER A 70 15.73 -14.08 8.62
CA SER A 70 15.54 -15.46 9.03
C SER A 70 14.77 -16.29 7.98
N ALA A 71 13.67 -15.74 7.44
CA ALA A 71 12.77 -16.44 6.57
C ALA A 71 13.20 -16.46 5.09
N ARG A 72 13.84 -15.36 4.63
CA ARG A 72 14.20 -15.15 3.20
C ARG A 72 15.60 -14.52 3.06
N PRO A 73 16.66 -15.18 3.53
CA PRO A 73 18.04 -14.63 3.52
C PRO A 73 18.59 -14.36 2.12
N GLU A 74 18.04 -14.99 1.07
CA GLU A 74 18.47 -14.85 -0.31
C GLU A 74 17.74 -13.71 -1.06
N ASP A 75 16.70 -13.11 -0.47
CA ASP A 75 15.93 -12.04 -1.08
C ASP A 75 16.52 -10.67 -0.69
N GLY A 76 16.46 -9.68 -1.60
CA GLY A 76 16.79 -8.30 -1.28
C GLY A 76 15.72 -7.66 -0.41
N VAL A 77 16.07 -6.56 0.27
CA VAL A 77 15.12 -5.77 1.07
C VAL A 77 15.30 -4.28 0.78
N LEU A 78 14.19 -3.57 0.67
CA LEU A 78 14.07 -2.12 0.64
C LEU A 78 13.12 -1.69 1.76
N SER A 79 13.59 -0.87 2.68
CA SER A 79 12.80 -0.33 3.78
C SER A 79 12.93 1.19 3.84
N GLU A 80 11.89 1.89 4.32
CA GLU A 80 11.93 3.33 4.57
C GLU A 80 13.11 3.72 5.48
N GLU A 81 13.30 2.99 6.58
CA GLU A 81 14.35 3.23 7.59
C GLU A 81 15.76 2.78 7.14
N GLY A 82 15.90 2.41 5.86
CA GLY A 82 17.14 1.97 5.26
C GLY A 82 17.28 0.46 5.18
N SER A 83 17.95 0.00 4.15
CA SER A 83 18.14 -1.41 3.84
C SER A 83 19.49 -1.96 4.31
N ALA A 84 20.18 -1.26 5.18
CA ALA A 84 21.55 -1.61 5.59
C ALA A 84 21.62 -2.80 6.56
N ASN A 85 20.84 -3.86 6.31
CA ASN A 85 21.08 -5.13 6.96
C ASN A 85 22.12 -5.91 6.14
N PRO A 86 23.33 -6.16 6.67
CA PRO A 86 24.40 -6.84 5.94
C PRO A 86 24.09 -8.31 5.62
N VAL A 87 22.99 -8.85 6.13
CA VAL A 87 22.54 -10.22 5.89
C VAL A 87 21.85 -10.37 4.53
N HIS A 88 21.17 -9.32 4.05
CA HIS A 88 20.47 -9.38 2.77
C HIS A 88 21.39 -9.03 1.58
N PRO A 89 21.25 -9.73 0.42
CA PRO A 89 21.94 -9.34 -0.80
C PRO A 89 21.53 -7.93 -1.22
N ASN A 90 22.42 -7.30 -2.01
CA ASN A 90 22.08 -6.02 -2.62
C ASN A 90 20.82 -6.20 -3.49
N ARG A 91 19.80 -5.38 -3.27
CA ARG A 91 18.52 -5.46 -3.99
C ARG A 91 18.63 -5.29 -5.51
N SER A 92 19.72 -4.68 -6.00
CA SER A 92 19.99 -4.59 -7.43
C SER A 92 20.50 -5.90 -8.06
N ASP A 93 20.95 -6.85 -7.23
CA ASP A 93 21.55 -8.12 -7.68
C ASP A 93 20.55 -9.28 -7.60
N THR A 94 19.34 -9.02 -7.14
CA THR A 94 18.25 -9.99 -7.04
C THR A 94 16.99 -9.48 -7.74
N ASN A 95 16.21 -10.42 -8.28
CA ASN A 95 14.90 -10.12 -8.86
C ASN A 95 13.74 -10.28 -7.87
N ARG A 96 14.04 -10.69 -6.63
CA ARG A 96 13.09 -10.80 -5.52
C ARG A 96 13.49 -9.81 -4.44
N VAL A 97 12.61 -8.84 -4.19
CA VAL A 97 12.88 -7.77 -3.23
C VAL A 97 11.66 -7.54 -2.35
N TRP A 98 11.83 -7.69 -1.05
CA TRP A 98 10.85 -7.27 -0.06
C TRP A 98 10.91 -5.76 0.09
N ILE A 99 9.75 -5.12 0.00
CA ILE A 99 9.60 -3.67 0.10
C ILE A 99 8.67 -3.41 1.28
N VAL A 100 9.19 -2.76 2.33
CA VAL A 100 8.47 -2.61 3.59
C VAL A 100 8.41 -1.15 4.04
N ASP A 101 7.27 -0.79 4.61
CA ASP A 101 7.07 0.43 5.38
C ASP A 101 6.72 0.01 6.82
N PRO A 102 7.65 0.20 7.77
CA PRO A 102 7.44 -0.22 9.15
C PRO A 102 6.32 0.55 9.86
N LEU A 103 6.07 1.79 9.46
CA LEU A 103 5.04 2.65 10.04
C LEU A 103 4.56 3.74 9.06
N ASP A 104 3.74 3.37 8.07
CA ASP A 104 3.08 4.34 7.19
C ASP A 104 2.05 5.18 7.98
N GLY A 105 2.19 6.49 7.87
CA GLY A 105 1.38 7.42 8.64
C GLY A 105 1.94 7.68 10.05
N THR A 106 3.24 7.84 10.18
CA THR A 106 3.95 8.16 11.42
C THR A 106 3.33 9.35 12.16
N ARG A 107 2.82 10.33 11.42
CA ARG A 107 2.10 11.48 12.00
C ARG A 107 0.80 11.05 12.67
N GLU A 108 0.00 10.25 11.98
CA GLU A 108 -1.28 9.74 12.47
C GLU A 108 -1.08 8.79 13.66
N PHE A 109 -0.02 8.00 13.64
CA PHE A 109 0.36 7.17 14.77
C PHE A 109 0.61 7.98 16.04
N GLY A 110 1.24 9.17 15.93
CA GLY A 110 1.46 10.08 17.06
C GLY A 110 0.19 10.78 17.57
N GLU A 111 -0.90 10.78 16.80
CA GLU A 111 -2.19 11.35 17.19
C GLU A 111 -3.10 10.24 17.74
N LEU A 112 -3.20 10.09 19.07
CA LEU A 112 -3.81 8.91 19.73
C LEU A 112 -5.25 8.61 19.32
N GLU A 113 -6.02 9.61 18.91
CA GLU A 113 -7.41 9.44 18.45
C GLU A 113 -7.52 8.92 17.01
N ARG A 114 -6.40 8.79 16.29
CA ARG A 114 -6.41 8.37 14.89
C ARG A 114 -6.18 6.88 14.73
N ASP A 115 -6.83 6.33 13.72
CA ASP A 115 -6.80 4.92 13.34
C ASP A 115 -6.29 4.66 11.91
N ASP A 116 -5.93 5.74 11.17
CA ASP A 116 -5.53 5.71 9.77
C ASP A 116 -4.00 5.74 9.60
N TRP A 117 -3.33 4.76 10.17
CA TRP A 117 -1.93 4.43 10.00
C TRP A 117 -1.77 2.93 9.74
N ALA A 118 -0.65 2.51 9.13
CA ALA A 118 -0.51 1.17 8.60
C ALA A 118 0.91 0.61 8.73
N VAL A 119 1.05 -0.70 8.48
CA VAL A 119 2.32 -1.38 8.20
C VAL A 119 2.22 -2.02 6.83
N HIS A 120 3.24 -1.87 5.99
CA HIS A 120 3.29 -2.46 4.66
C HIS A 120 4.39 -3.51 4.57
N VAL A 121 4.04 -4.68 4.03
CA VAL A 121 5.00 -5.74 3.67
C VAL A 121 4.66 -6.21 2.27
N ALA A 122 5.57 -6.04 1.32
CA ALA A 122 5.39 -6.47 -0.07
C ALA A 122 6.59 -7.26 -0.57
N LEU A 123 6.36 -8.11 -1.58
CA LEU A 123 7.40 -8.74 -2.38
C LEU A 123 7.21 -8.33 -3.84
N ALA A 124 8.21 -7.62 -4.37
CA ALA A 124 8.34 -7.36 -5.79
C ALA A 124 9.17 -8.47 -6.44
N ILE A 125 8.68 -9.03 -7.55
CA ILE A 125 9.39 -10.01 -8.37
C ILE A 125 9.53 -9.46 -9.79
N ASN A 126 10.76 -9.31 -10.27
CA ASN A 126 11.04 -8.68 -11.57
C ASN A 126 10.34 -7.32 -11.72
N GLY A 127 10.32 -6.53 -10.66
CA GLY A 127 9.70 -5.20 -10.62
C GLY A 127 8.16 -5.19 -10.54
N LEU A 128 7.50 -6.34 -10.41
CA LEU A 128 6.04 -6.43 -10.26
C LEU A 128 5.65 -6.66 -8.80
N PRO A 129 4.63 -5.98 -8.26
CA PRO A 129 4.17 -6.13 -6.87
C PRO A 129 3.30 -7.40 -6.79
N VAL A 130 3.90 -8.52 -6.43
CA VAL A 130 3.27 -9.84 -6.54
C VAL A 130 2.62 -10.28 -5.22
N VAL A 131 3.29 -9.99 -4.10
CA VAL A 131 2.77 -10.23 -2.76
C VAL A 131 2.61 -8.90 -2.05
N GLY A 132 1.58 -8.77 -1.25
CA GLY A 132 1.39 -7.60 -0.41
C GLY A 132 0.52 -7.90 0.79
N ALA A 133 0.85 -7.24 1.89
CA ALA A 133 0.02 -7.17 3.08
C ALA A 133 0.06 -5.74 3.64
N VAL A 134 -1.11 -5.23 3.99
CA VAL A 134 -1.32 -3.93 4.63
C VAL A 134 -2.10 -4.16 5.91
N ALA A 135 -1.44 -4.01 7.05
CA ALA A 135 -2.12 -4.00 8.34
C ALA A 135 -2.59 -2.57 8.66
N ILE A 136 -3.80 -2.46 9.20
CA ILE A 136 -4.38 -1.26 9.82
C ILE A 136 -4.61 -1.60 11.30
N PRO A 137 -3.58 -1.53 12.14
CA PRO A 137 -3.62 -2.16 13.47
C PRO A 137 -4.67 -1.55 14.39
N ALA A 138 -4.89 -0.25 14.31
CA ALA A 138 -5.90 0.43 15.12
C ALA A 138 -7.33 -0.03 14.82
N LEU A 139 -7.57 -0.62 13.64
CA LEU A 139 -8.84 -1.22 13.27
C LEU A 139 -8.85 -2.75 13.44
N ASN A 140 -7.74 -3.34 13.90
CA ASN A 140 -7.55 -4.80 13.99
C ASN A 140 -7.82 -5.51 12.64
N LEU A 141 -7.31 -4.94 11.54
CA LEU A 141 -7.48 -5.46 10.19
C LEU A 141 -6.12 -5.64 9.51
N THR A 142 -5.97 -6.75 8.79
CA THR A 142 -4.87 -6.96 7.84
C THR A 142 -5.47 -7.39 6.50
N PHE A 143 -5.08 -6.72 5.43
CA PHE A 143 -5.45 -7.05 4.06
C PHE A 143 -4.20 -7.60 3.37
N SER A 144 -4.35 -8.74 2.71
CA SER A 144 -3.24 -9.39 2.05
C SER A 144 -3.65 -10.00 0.71
N THR A 145 -2.68 -10.28 -0.12
CA THR A 145 -2.89 -10.93 -1.42
C THR A 145 -3.36 -12.39 -1.32
N CYS A 146 -3.45 -12.98 -0.12
CA CYS A 146 -4.05 -14.29 0.13
C CYS A 146 -5.50 -14.23 0.64
N ASN A 147 -6.04 -13.04 0.87
CA ASN A 147 -7.44 -12.92 1.28
C ASN A 147 -8.40 -13.27 0.12
N ASP A 148 -9.54 -13.81 0.49
CA ASP A 148 -10.67 -13.95 -0.45
C ASP A 148 -11.42 -12.62 -0.54
N PHE A 149 -11.36 -11.99 -1.70
CA PHE A 149 -12.04 -10.74 -1.99
C PHE A 149 -13.36 -10.92 -2.77
N SER A 150 -13.83 -12.16 -2.93
CA SER A 150 -15.02 -12.47 -3.72
C SER A 150 -16.31 -11.82 -3.19
N GLU A 151 -16.37 -11.52 -1.90
CA GLU A 151 -17.51 -10.86 -1.25
C GLU A 151 -17.40 -9.34 -1.20
N ILE A 152 -16.29 -8.76 -1.69
CA ILE A 152 -16.14 -7.32 -1.72
C ILE A 152 -17.07 -6.73 -2.77
N TYR A 153 -18.06 -5.97 -2.31
CA TYR A 153 -18.99 -5.27 -3.18
C TYR A 153 -18.30 -4.14 -3.93
N GLN A 154 -18.16 -4.31 -5.24
CA GLN A 154 -17.74 -3.23 -6.13
C GLN A 154 -18.97 -2.46 -6.61
N ARG A 155 -19.08 -1.20 -6.23
CA ARG A 155 -20.14 -0.32 -6.71
C ARG A 155 -20.00 -0.11 -8.21
N THR A 156 -21.11 -0.21 -8.94
CA THR A 156 -21.18 0.04 -10.38
C THR A 156 -21.89 1.35 -10.71
N GLU A 157 -22.64 1.90 -9.75
CA GLU A 157 -23.38 3.15 -9.88
C GLU A 157 -23.00 4.08 -8.73
N TYR A 158 -22.77 5.34 -9.06
CA TYR A 158 -22.31 6.36 -8.13
C TYR A 158 -23.22 7.59 -8.20
N GLU A 159 -23.97 7.87 -7.15
CA GLU A 159 -24.61 9.15 -6.95
C GLU A 159 -23.55 10.21 -6.65
N LYS A 160 -22.54 9.84 -5.86
CA LYS A 160 -21.39 10.65 -5.51
C LYS A 160 -20.15 9.76 -5.41
N VAL A 161 -19.06 10.17 -6.05
CA VAL A 161 -17.79 9.45 -6.04
C VAL A 161 -16.98 9.88 -4.82
N ARG A 162 -16.50 8.93 -4.02
CA ARG A 162 -15.73 9.18 -2.79
C ARG A 162 -14.24 9.00 -3.08
N ILE A 163 -13.47 10.08 -2.96
CA ILE A 163 -12.06 10.13 -3.34
C ILE A 163 -11.21 10.27 -2.09
N ALA A 164 -10.48 9.23 -1.70
CA ALA A 164 -9.52 9.28 -0.60
C ALA A 164 -8.31 10.13 -1.02
N VAL A 165 -7.93 11.08 -0.20
CA VAL A 165 -6.81 12.00 -0.42
C VAL A 165 -6.02 12.23 0.86
N SER A 166 -4.79 12.71 0.71
CA SER A 166 -4.00 13.15 1.86
C SER A 166 -4.66 14.32 2.57
N ARG A 167 -4.86 14.21 3.89
CA ARG A 167 -5.41 15.29 4.72
C ARG A 167 -4.51 16.53 4.79
N SER A 168 -3.21 16.34 4.60
CA SER A 168 -2.24 17.44 4.71
C SER A 168 -1.85 18.03 3.35
N ARG A 169 -1.97 17.25 2.28
CA ARG A 169 -1.58 17.64 0.92
C ARG A 169 -2.52 16.98 -0.09
N PRO A 170 -3.82 17.37 -0.12
CA PRO A 170 -4.74 16.86 -1.14
C PRO A 170 -4.24 17.28 -2.52
N PRO A 171 -4.11 16.36 -3.48
CA PRO A 171 -3.61 16.67 -4.81
C PRO A 171 -4.65 17.45 -5.62
N VAL A 172 -4.18 18.38 -6.45
CA VAL A 172 -5.05 19.17 -7.32
C VAL A 172 -5.82 18.30 -8.33
N GLU A 173 -5.21 17.21 -8.76
CA GLU A 173 -5.81 16.21 -9.65
C GLU A 173 -7.05 15.59 -9.03
N ALA A 174 -7.05 15.32 -7.73
CA ALA A 174 -8.22 14.79 -7.03
C ALA A 174 -9.38 15.81 -7.00
N SER A 175 -9.08 17.09 -6.85
CA SER A 175 -10.08 18.14 -6.91
C SER A 175 -10.70 18.27 -8.30
N LEU A 176 -9.87 18.17 -9.35
CA LEU A 176 -10.35 18.17 -10.75
C LEU A 176 -11.27 16.97 -11.03
N VAL A 177 -10.88 15.77 -10.57
CA VAL A 177 -11.69 14.56 -10.74
C VAL A 177 -13.00 14.68 -9.96
N ALA A 178 -12.96 15.22 -8.72
CA ALA A 178 -14.16 15.44 -7.91
C ALA A 178 -15.15 16.39 -8.61
N GLU A 179 -14.66 17.48 -9.19
CA GLU A 179 -15.51 18.41 -9.95
C GLU A 179 -16.18 17.74 -11.14
N ARG A 180 -15.44 16.95 -11.91
CA ARG A 180 -15.91 16.32 -13.15
C ARG A 180 -16.83 15.11 -12.93
N LEU A 181 -16.65 14.37 -11.82
CA LEU A 181 -17.40 13.16 -11.52
C LEU A 181 -18.43 13.32 -10.39
N ASN A 182 -18.79 14.55 -10.03
CA ASN A 182 -19.67 14.82 -8.87
C ASN A 182 -19.17 14.11 -7.61
N GLY A 183 -17.87 14.27 -7.30
CA GLY A 183 -17.22 13.57 -6.21
C GLY A 183 -17.13 14.40 -4.94
N GLU A 184 -16.67 13.71 -3.87
CA GLU A 184 -16.26 14.33 -2.61
C GLU A 184 -14.90 13.82 -2.19
N LEU A 185 -14.10 14.68 -1.56
CA LEU A 185 -12.81 14.32 -1.02
C LEU A 185 -12.97 13.79 0.40
N ILE A 186 -12.34 12.65 0.68
CA ILE A 186 -12.25 12.03 2.00
C ILE A 186 -10.80 12.15 2.47
N GLU A 187 -10.55 13.05 3.39
CA GLU A 187 -9.23 13.33 3.92
C GLU A 187 -8.80 12.26 4.94
N MET A 188 -7.68 11.59 4.65
CA MET A 188 -7.10 10.53 5.49
C MET A 188 -5.58 10.68 5.59
N GLY A 189 -5.00 10.09 6.64
CA GLY A 189 -3.57 9.84 6.76
C GLY A 189 -3.14 8.63 5.94
N SER A 190 -1.90 8.16 6.12
CA SER A 190 -1.37 6.89 5.58
C SER A 190 -1.73 6.57 4.12
N ALA A 191 -0.81 6.13 3.32
CA ALA A 191 -1.08 5.66 1.96
C ALA A 191 -1.84 4.32 1.98
N GLY A 192 -1.42 3.42 2.88
CA GLY A 192 -2.09 2.13 3.07
C GLY A 192 -3.52 2.27 3.55
N ALA A 193 -3.78 3.15 4.53
CA ALA A 193 -5.13 3.38 5.03
C ALA A 193 -6.07 3.88 3.92
N LYS A 194 -5.62 4.81 3.05
CA LYS A 194 -6.38 5.29 1.89
C LYS A 194 -6.65 4.18 0.87
N ALA A 195 -5.64 3.42 0.51
CA ALA A 195 -5.79 2.30 -0.41
C ALA A 195 -6.74 1.23 0.13
N MET A 196 -6.61 0.87 1.41
CA MET A 196 -7.49 -0.10 2.06
C MET A 196 -8.90 0.46 2.28
N ALA A 197 -9.10 1.76 2.33
CA ALA A 197 -10.44 2.36 2.30
C ALA A 197 -11.15 2.08 0.96
N VAL A 198 -10.40 2.07 -0.17
CA VAL A 198 -10.95 1.67 -1.47
C VAL A 198 -11.27 0.17 -1.48
N VAL A 199 -10.34 -0.68 -1.03
CA VAL A 199 -10.55 -2.14 -0.93
C VAL A 199 -11.79 -2.46 -0.10
N ARG A 200 -12.04 -1.74 0.99
CA ARG A 200 -13.20 -1.93 1.89
C ARG A 200 -14.49 -1.28 1.37
N GLY A 201 -14.49 -0.61 0.23
CA GLY A 201 -15.64 0.14 -0.27
C GLY A 201 -16.01 1.37 0.59
N LYS A 202 -15.08 1.89 1.39
CA LYS A 202 -15.27 3.15 2.15
C LYS A 202 -14.93 4.38 1.31
N ALA A 203 -14.05 4.21 0.32
CA ALA A 203 -13.82 5.14 -0.77
C ALA A 203 -14.00 4.42 -2.10
N ASP A 204 -14.11 5.14 -3.20
CA ASP A 204 -14.27 4.59 -4.54
C ASP A 204 -12.98 4.72 -5.34
N MET A 205 -12.10 5.62 -4.93
CA MET A 205 -10.74 5.77 -5.45
C MET A 205 -9.80 6.43 -4.43
N TYR A 206 -8.50 6.23 -4.64
CA TYR A 206 -7.41 6.94 -4.01
C TYR A 206 -6.54 7.57 -5.09
N ILE A 207 -6.36 8.87 -5.04
CA ILE A 207 -5.49 9.65 -5.92
C ILE A 207 -4.39 10.28 -5.08
N HIS A 208 -3.14 10.07 -5.53
CA HIS A 208 -1.97 10.72 -4.97
C HIS A 208 -1.12 11.34 -6.08
N SER A 209 -0.60 12.55 -5.84
CA SER A 209 0.45 13.18 -6.64
C SER A 209 1.41 13.96 -5.72
N GLY A 210 2.55 14.37 -6.26
CA GLY A 210 3.54 15.13 -5.51
C GLY A 210 4.60 14.26 -4.82
N GLY A 211 4.69 12.99 -5.17
CA GLY A 211 5.73 12.08 -4.75
C GLY A 211 5.36 11.17 -3.58
N GLN A 212 5.72 9.91 -3.75
CA GLN A 212 5.74 8.84 -2.76
C GLN A 212 7.02 8.04 -2.95
N TYR A 213 7.26 7.10 -2.06
CA TYR A 213 8.30 6.09 -2.25
C TYR A 213 7.67 4.72 -2.52
N GLU A 214 8.47 3.77 -2.97
CA GLU A 214 8.00 2.42 -3.29
C GLU A 214 7.34 1.72 -2.09
N TRP A 215 7.83 1.96 -0.88
CA TRP A 215 7.27 1.39 0.35
C TRP A 215 5.90 1.95 0.71
N ASP A 216 5.57 3.20 0.30
CA ASP A 216 4.24 3.77 0.52
C ASP A 216 3.14 3.03 -0.28
N ASN A 217 3.47 2.41 -1.43
CA ASN A 217 2.42 1.93 -2.31
C ASN A 217 2.60 0.53 -2.91
N CYS A 218 3.74 -0.15 -2.73
CA CYS A 218 3.94 -1.49 -3.28
C CYS A 218 2.95 -2.51 -2.69
N ALA A 219 2.85 -2.60 -1.36
CA ALA A 219 1.88 -3.47 -0.71
C ALA A 219 0.43 -3.06 -0.99
N PRO A 220 0.05 -1.76 -0.87
CA PRO A 220 -1.26 -1.27 -1.27
C PRO A 220 -1.66 -1.64 -2.70
N ALA A 221 -0.75 -1.51 -3.69
CA ALA A 221 -1.01 -1.86 -5.07
C ALA A 221 -1.20 -3.38 -5.26
N ALA A 222 -0.35 -4.21 -4.63
CA ALA A 222 -0.49 -5.65 -4.69
C ALA A 222 -1.85 -6.12 -4.15
N VAL A 223 -2.27 -5.61 -2.99
CA VAL A 223 -3.58 -5.93 -2.40
C VAL A 223 -4.73 -5.42 -3.27
N ALA A 224 -4.61 -4.20 -3.83
CA ALA A 224 -5.62 -3.65 -4.73
C ALA A 224 -5.80 -4.53 -5.99
N PHE A 225 -4.72 -5.00 -6.60
CA PHE A 225 -4.80 -5.93 -7.73
C PHE A 225 -5.45 -7.25 -7.34
N ALA A 226 -5.10 -7.83 -6.18
CA ALA A 226 -5.71 -9.06 -5.68
C ALA A 226 -7.22 -8.89 -5.42
N ALA A 227 -7.63 -7.70 -4.97
CA ALA A 227 -9.04 -7.33 -4.79
C ALA A 227 -9.77 -7.00 -6.10
N GLY A 228 -9.13 -7.14 -7.27
CA GLY A 228 -9.73 -6.83 -8.57
C GLY A 228 -9.90 -5.35 -8.87
N LEU A 229 -9.23 -4.46 -8.12
CA LEU A 229 -9.22 -3.03 -8.38
C LEU A 229 -8.23 -2.66 -9.50
N HIS A 230 -8.39 -1.47 -10.03
CA HIS A 230 -7.41 -0.85 -10.92
C HIS A 230 -6.34 -0.14 -10.09
N ALA A 231 -5.06 -0.33 -10.46
CA ALA A 231 -3.95 0.46 -9.93
C ALA A 231 -2.97 0.82 -11.06
N SER A 232 -2.58 2.09 -11.15
CA SER A 232 -1.68 2.63 -12.18
C SER A 232 -1.05 3.95 -11.73
N ARG A 233 -0.18 4.50 -12.56
CA ARG A 233 0.16 5.93 -12.54
C ARG A 233 -1.03 6.77 -12.97
N LEU A 234 -0.97 8.08 -12.75
CA LEU A 234 -2.02 9.01 -13.18
C LEU A 234 -2.08 9.18 -14.71
N ASP A 235 -1.02 8.84 -15.41
CA ASP A 235 -1.00 8.77 -16.89
C ASP A 235 -1.49 7.41 -17.45
N GLY A 236 -1.85 6.47 -16.58
CA GLY A 236 -2.27 5.12 -16.92
C GLY A 236 -1.13 4.13 -17.12
N SER A 237 0.13 4.55 -16.99
CA SER A 237 1.28 3.64 -17.12
C SER A 237 1.35 2.65 -15.94
N PRO A 238 1.95 1.46 -16.16
CA PRO A 238 2.06 0.44 -15.12
C PRO A 238 2.93 0.88 -13.95
N LEU A 239 2.60 0.37 -12.77
CA LEU A 239 3.44 0.48 -11.57
C LEU A 239 4.61 -0.50 -11.65
N THR A 240 5.82 0.01 -11.40
CA THR A 240 7.04 -0.80 -11.32
C THR A 240 7.82 -0.48 -10.06
N TYR A 241 8.47 -1.48 -9.50
CA TYR A 241 9.13 -1.46 -8.20
C TYR A 241 10.55 -1.98 -8.26
N ASN A 242 11.31 -1.81 -7.19
CA ASN A 242 12.74 -2.07 -7.12
C ASN A 242 13.54 -1.23 -8.13
N ASN A 243 13.11 0.01 -8.33
CA ASN A 243 13.85 0.97 -9.14
C ASN A 243 15.14 1.41 -8.41
N PRO A 244 16.20 1.82 -9.12
CA PRO A 244 17.41 2.38 -8.49
C PRO A 244 17.08 3.54 -7.54
N ASP A 245 16.25 4.49 -8.00
CA ASP A 245 15.62 5.52 -7.17
C ASP A 245 14.23 5.03 -6.78
N PRO A 246 13.96 4.83 -5.49
CA PRO A 246 12.65 4.35 -5.02
C PRO A 246 11.56 5.43 -5.04
N TRP A 247 11.84 6.63 -5.47
CA TRP A 247 10.85 7.70 -5.58
C TRP A 247 9.85 7.45 -6.71
N LEU A 248 8.58 7.69 -6.44
CA LEU A 248 7.47 7.50 -7.38
C LEU A 248 6.62 8.78 -7.45
N PRO A 249 6.24 9.27 -8.64
CA PRO A 249 5.57 10.58 -8.79
C PRO A 249 4.14 10.59 -8.26
N ASP A 250 3.40 9.50 -8.44
CA ASP A 250 1.94 9.48 -8.27
C ASP A 250 1.39 8.06 -8.14
N LEU A 251 0.06 7.97 -7.86
CA LEU A 251 -0.68 6.72 -7.76
C LEU A 251 -2.17 6.96 -7.98
N LEU A 252 -2.80 6.08 -8.75
CA LEU A 252 -4.25 5.89 -8.84
C LEU A 252 -4.59 4.47 -8.40
N ILE A 253 -5.47 4.32 -7.41
CA ILE A 253 -6.17 3.06 -7.08
C ILE A 253 -7.66 3.36 -7.15
N CYS A 254 -8.44 2.61 -7.91
CA CYS A 254 -9.88 2.85 -8.00
C CYS A 254 -10.66 1.60 -8.40
N ASN A 255 -11.98 1.68 -8.25
CA ASN A 255 -12.87 0.71 -8.87
C ASN A 255 -12.64 0.68 -10.39
N PRO A 256 -12.53 -0.49 -11.04
CA PRO A 256 -12.22 -0.61 -12.45
C PRO A 256 -13.14 0.19 -13.38
N VAL A 257 -14.43 0.35 -13.04
CA VAL A 257 -15.38 1.11 -13.85
C VAL A 257 -15.07 2.61 -13.88
N LEU A 258 -14.32 3.12 -12.91
CA LEU A 258 -13.92 4.53 -12.82
C LEU A 258 -12.58 4.80 -13.52
N ALA A 259 -11.77 3.76 -13.80
CA ALA A 259 -10.42 3.94 -14.30
C ALA A 259 -10.39 4.71 -15.63
N GLY A 260 -11.19 4.31 -16.61
CA GLY A 260 -11.27 4.98 -17.92
C GLY A 260 -11.66 6.46 -17.80
N PRO A 261 -12.82 6.79 -17.20
CA PRO A 261 -13.23 8.18 -16.97
C PRO A 261 -12.21 9.03 -16.22
N VAL A 262 -11.58 8.49 -15.16
CA VAL A 262 -10.58 9.21 -14.38
C VAL A 262 -9.33 9.50 -15.20
N LEU A 263 -8.79 8.50 -15.92
CA LEU A 263 -7.61 8.67 -16.77
C LEU A 263 -7.86 9.65 -17.93
N GLU A 264 -9.06 9.66 -18.49
CA GLU A 264 -9.45 10.65 -19.52
C GLU A 264 -9.43 12.07 -18.94
N ILE A 265 -9.98 12.29 -17.73
CA ILE A 265 -9.97 13.59 -17.07
C ILE A 265 -8.54 14.05 -16.76
N LEU A 266 -7.68 13.16 -16.29
CA LEU A 266 -6.32 13.49 -15.87
C LEU A 266 -5.38 13.76 -17.03
N ASN A 267 -5.68 13.25 -18.22
CA ASN A 267 -4.85 13.39 -19.43
C ASN A 267 -5.45 14.29 -20.52
N SER A 268 -6.50 15.08 -20.17
CA SER A 268 -7.21 16.02 -21.07
C SER A 268 -6.62 17.49 -21.06
#